data_4bfa7f6e5cdd406945eedca4d629c596
#
_entry.id   4bfa7f6e5cdd406945eedca4d629c596
#
_cell.length_a   1.000
_cell.length_b   1.000
_cell.length_c   1.000
_cell.angle_alpha   90.00
_cell.angle_beta   90.00
_cell.angle_gamma   90.00
#
_symmetry.space_group_name_H-M   'P 1'
#
loop_
_entity.id
_entity.type
_entity.pdbx_description
1 polymer ?
#
loop_
_entity_poly.entity_id
_entity_poly.type
_entity_poly.pdbx_seq_one_letter_code
_entity_poly.pdbx_strand_id
1 'polypeptide(L)'
;MQENPFQEERQGRNVDNLMKVGMGYDVHRLTENRNLILGGVKIPWEKGLLGHSDADVLIHAIMDALLGAAALGDIGQHFPDTDPAYEGISSVKLLEHVASLLEKK
;
A
#
# COMPACT_ATOMS: atom_id res chain seq x y z
N MET A 1 -36.92 3.64 14.68
CA MET A 1 -36.36 3.29 14.52
C MET A 1 -36.13 2.56 14.22
N GLN A 2 -36.25 2.67 13.99
CA GLN A 2 -35.72 2.11 13.66
C GLN A 2 -34.89 2.04 13.69
N GLU A 3 -35.45 2.03 13.85
CA GLU A 3 -34.33 1.99 14.01
C GLU A 3 -33.59 2.07 12.90
N ASN A 4 -32.96 2.79 12.81
CA ASN A 4 -32.09 2.93 11.79
C ASN A 4 -31.26 1.74 11.76
N PRO A 5 -31.27 0.99 10.74
CA PRO A 5 -30.51 -0.20 10.67
C PRO A 5 -29.06 0.06 10.84
N PHE A 6 -28.60 1.18 10.46
CA PHE A 6 -27.27 1.45 10.64
C PHE A 6 -27.01 1.69 12.03
N GLN A 7 -27.86 2.27 12.76
CA GLN A 7 -27.62 2.53 14.08
C GLN A 7 -27.62 1.36 14.90
N GLU A 8 -28.52 0.50 14.78
CA GLU A 8 -28.56 -0.61 15.47
C GLU A 8 -27.44 -1.41 15.35
N GLU A 9 -27.04 -1.68 14.24
CA GLU A 9 -25.99 -2.43 14.00
C GLU A 9 -24.88 -1.88 14.46
N ARG A 10 -24.80 -0.68 14.55
CA ARG A 10 -23.65 -0.07 14.85
C ARG A 10 -23.39 0.09 16.25
N GLN A 11 -24.11 -0.31 17.14
CA GLN A 11 -23.84 -0.18 18.41
C GLN A 11 -22.52 -0.52 18.72
N GLY A 12 -21.94 -1.36 18.84
CA GLY A 12 -20.65 -1.58 19.23
C GLY A 12 -19.72 -1.74 18.14
N ARG A 13 -20.17 -2.01 17.00
CA ARG A 13 -19.27 -2.23 15.97
C ARG A 13 -19.46 -1.39 14.83
N ASN A 14 -20.23 -0.40 14.93
CA ASN A 14 -20.48 0.41 13.80
C ASN A 14 -19.28 1.14 13.34
N VAL A 15 -18.23 1.23 14.12
CA VAL A 15 -17.02 1.86 13.65
C VAL A 15 -16.47 1.14 12.45
N ASP A 16 -16.75 -0.16 12.33
CA ASP A 16 -16.24 -0.92 11.21
C ASP A 16 -16.94 -0.56 9.93
N ASN A 17 -18.06 0.15 10.03
CA ASN A 17 -18.81 0.53 8.85
C ASN A 17 -18.55 1.97 8.44
N LEU A 18 -17.67 2.66 9.13
CA LEU A 18 -17.39 4.03 8.78
C LEU A 18 -16.42 4.07 7.62
N MET A 19 -16.65 4.98 6.72
CA MET A 19 -15.77 5.18 5.62
C MET A 19 -14.48 5.82 6.10
N LYS A 20 -13.36 5.38 5.58
CA LYS A 20 -12.06 5.93 5.89
C LYS A 20 -11.42 6.42 4.63
N VAL A 21 -10.57 7.42 4.75
CA VAL A 21 -9.91 8.01 3.62
C VAL A 21 -8.41 8.04 3.85
N GLY A 22 -7.65 7.74 2.85
CA GLY A 22 -6.19 7.82 2.92
C GLY A 22 -5.64 8.29 1.60
N MET A 23 -4.45 8.86 1.62
CA MET A 23 -3.80 9.36 0.44
C MET A 23 -2.38 8.84 0.40
N GLY A 24 -1.90 8.46 -0.76
CA GLY A 24 -0.55 8.00 -0.93
C GLY A 24 0.13 8.73 -2.06
N TYR A 25 1.42 8.98 -1.89
CA TYR A 25 2.22 9.67 -2.88
C TYR A 25 3.60 9.07 -2.84
N ASP A 26 4.16 8.74 -3.98
CA ASP A 26 5.48 8.15 -4.04
C ASP A 26 6.19 8.63 -5.29
N VAL A 27 7.50 8.69 -5.21
CA VAL A 27 8.31 9.14 -6.31
C VAL A 27 9.62 8.36 -6.34
N HIS A 28 10.03 7.95 -7.51
CA HIS A 28 11.29 7.26 -7.70
C HIS A 28 11.98 7.83 -8.94
N ARG A 29 13.31 7.79 -8.94
CA ARG A 29 14.09 8.28 -10.07
C ARG A 29 14.09 7.21 -11.16
N LEU A 30 14.02 7.61 -12.42
CA LEU A 30 14.19 6.71 -13.53
C LEU A 30 15.67 6.45 -13.77
N THR A 31 16.04 5.24 -14.05
CA THR A 31 17.42 4.89 -14.31
C THR A 31 17.49 3.78 -15.36
N GLU A 32 18.66 3.64 -15.99
CA GLU A 32 18.86 2.61 -16.97
C GLU A 32 19.08 1.26 -16.31
N ASN A 33 18.93 0.22 -17.09
CA ASN A 33 19.17 -1.15 -16.64
C ASN A 33 18.23 -1.62 -15.53
N ARG A 34 17.04 -1.06 -15.49
CA ARG A 34 16.01 -1.51 -14.56
C ARG A 34 14.70 -1.67 -15.31
N ASN A 35 13.92 -2.66 -14.91
CA ASN A 35 12.60 -2.85 -15.47
C ASN A 35 11.66 -1.80 -14.91
N LEU A 36 10.75 -1.33 -15.72
CA LEU A 36 9.70 -0.42 -15.26
C LEU A 36 8.51 -1.27 -14.86
N ILE A 37 8.19 -1.28 -13.59
CA ILE A 37 7.08 -2.05 -13.06
C ILE A 37 6.06 -1.09 -12.48
N LEU A 38 4.82 -1.15 -12.95
CA LEU A 38 3.74 -0.31 -12.45
C LEU A 38 2.52 -1.17 -12.22
N GLY A 39 2.01 -1.18 -11.00
CA GLY A 39 0.85 -1.98 -10.64
C GLY A 39 1.13 -3.47 -10.77
N GLY A 40 2.38 -3.87 -10.62
CA GLY A 40 2.78 -5.26 -10.75
C GLY A 40 3.02 -5.70 -12.18
N VAL A 41 2.89 -4.78 -13.15
CA VAL A 41 3.02 -5.11 -14.58
C VAL A 41 4.31 -4.53 -15.13
N LYS A 42 5.05 -5.33 -15.87
CA LYS A 42 6.26 -4.86 -16.52
C LYS A 42 5.88 -4.08 -17.77
N ILE A 43 6.29 -2.84 -17.82
CA ILE A 43 6.00 -1.96 -18.94
C ILE A 43 7.22 -1.97 -19.88
N PRO A 44 7.03 -2.14 -21.18
CA PRO A 44 8.15 -2.14 -22.12
C PRO A 44 8.69 -0.73 -22.31
N TRP A 45 9.67 -0.38 -21.50
CA TRP A 45 10.30 0.93 -21.56
C TRP A 45 11.78 0.76 -21.32
N GLU A 46 12.58 1.70 -21.84
CA GLU A 46 14.03 1.58 -21.76
C GLU A 46 14.60 1.84 -20.38
N LYS A 47 13.87 2.49 -19.51
CA LYS A 47 14.34 2.78 -18.17
C LYS A 47 13.32 2.28 -17.16
N GLY A 48 13.76 2.04 -15.97
CA GLY A 48 12.89 1.67 -14.87
C GLY A 48 13.11 2.55 -13.68
N LEU A 49 12.34 2.35 -12.63
CA LEU A 49 12.44 3.15 -11.43
C LEU A 49 13.49 2.57 -10.49
N LEU A 50 14.23 3.44 -9.82
CA LEU A 50 15.28 3.02 -8.92
C LEU A 50 14.72 2.92 -7.51
N GLY A 51 14.96 1.83 -6.86
CA GLY A 51 14.52 1.62 -5.47
C GLY A 51 15.00 0.30 -4.95
N HIS A 52 14.78 0.08 -3.66
CA HIS A 52 15.26 -1.13 -2.96
C HIS A 52 14.47 -2.36 -3.40
N SER A 53 13.16 -2.23 -3.54
CA SER A 53 12.31 -3.30 -4.03
C SER A 53 12.28 -3.20 -5.57
N ASP A 54 11.19 -3.60 -6.21
CA ASP A 54 11.04 -3.44 -7.64
C ASP A 54 10.69 -2.00 -8.03
N ALA A 55 10.57 -1.13 -7.02
CA ALA A 55 10.30 0.31 -7.19
C ALA A 55 8.99 0.58 -7.92
N ASP A 56 7.96 -0.22 -7.64
CA ASP A 56 6.64 -0.03 -8.24
C ASP A 56 5.98 1.17 -7.55
N VAL A 57 6.12 2.34 -8.16
CA VAL A 57 5.67 3.59 -7.55
C VAL A 57 4.15 3.60 -7.39
N LEU A 58 3.42 2.95 -8.26
CA LEU A 58 1.96 2.90 -8.16
C LEU A 58 1.53 2.09 -6.95
N ILE A 59 2.07 0.90 -6.78
CA ILE A 59 1.74 0.05 -5.64
C ILE A 59 2.21 0.68 -4.34
N HIS A 60 3.36 1.34 -4.33
CA HIS A 60 3.85 2.01 -3.13
C HIS A 60 2.88 3.12 -2.70
N ALA A 61 2.36 3.91 -3.64
CA ALA A 61 1.40 4.96 -3.32
C ALA A 61 0.09 4.36 -2.80
N ILE A 62 -0.36 3.24 -3.37
CA ILE A 62 -1.56 2.57 -2.92
C ILE A 62 -1.38 2.06 -1.49
N MET A 63 -0.24 1.44 -1.19
CA MET A 63 0.02 0.93 0.16
C MET A 63 0.03 2.06 1.18
N ASP A 64 0.66 3.19 0.85
CA ASP A 64 0.69 4.31 1.76
C ASP A 64 -0.71 4.87 2.01
N ALA A 65 -1.55 4.91 0.97
CA ALA A 65 -2.91 5.37 1.13
C ALA A 65 -3.70 4.44 2.05
N LEU A 66 -3.53 3.13 1.89
CA LEU A 66 -4.23 2.16 2.71
C LEU A 66 -3.77 2.20 4.16
N LEU A 67 -2.46 2.25 4.37
CA LEU A 67 -1.91 2.31 5.72
C LEU A 67 -2.31 3.61 6.40
N GLY A 68 -2.31 4.72 5.67
CA GLY A 68 -2.72 6.00 6.23
C GLY A 68 -4.18 6.00 6.63
N ALA A 69 -5.06 5.43 5.80
CA ALA A 69 -6.48 5.37 6.11
C ALA A 69 -6.73 4.53 7.37
N ALA A 70 -5.92 3.51 7.61
CA ALA A 70 -6.06 2.64 8.76
C ALA A 70 -5.24 3.12 9.96
N ALA A 71 -4.55 4.25 9.84
CA ALA A 71 -3.69 4.81 10.88
C ALA A 71 -2.59 3.84 11.29
N LEU A 72 -2.02 3.13 10.31
CA LEU A 72 -0.96 2.17 10.57
C LEU A 72 0.42 2.65 10.11
N GLY A 73 0.57 3.94 9.85
CA GLY A 73 1.85 4.51 9.46
C GLY A 73 2.06 4.53 7.97
N ASP A 74 3.24 4.20 7.52
CA ASP A 74 3.57 4.21 6.11
C ASP A 74 4.46 3.02 5.73
N ILE A 75 4.74 2.86 4.44
CA ILE A 75 5.48 1.70 3.97
C ILE A 75 6.92 1.72 4.46
N GLY A 76 7.51 2.89 4.71
CA GLY A 76 8.88 2.96 5.20
C GLY A 76 9.02 2.39 6.60
N GLN A 77 7.96 2.44 7.38
CA GLN A 77 7.99 1.87 8.72
C GLN A 77 7.84 0.36 8.67
N HIS A 78 7.06 -0.16 7.75
CA HIS A 78 6.82 -1.61 7.66
C HIS A 78 7.87 -2.33 6.81
N PHE A 79 8.41 -1.66 5.80
CA PHE A 79 9.36 -2.28 4.87
C PHE A 79 10.55 -1.35 4.65
N PRO A 80 11.41 -1.20 5.64
CA PRO A 80 12.53 -0.24 5.51
C PRO A 80 13.50 -0.64 4.42
N ASP A 81 14.00 0.36 3.70
CA ASP A 81 14.97 0.15 2.64
C ASP A 81 16.25 -0.49 3.11
N THR A 82 16.54 -0.42 4.39
CA THR A 82 17.77 -0.98 4.93
C THR A 82 17.67 -2.48 5.17
N ASP A 83 16.49 -3.08 5.06
CA ASP A 83 16.34 -4.51 5.31
C ASP A 83 16.63 -5.29 4.04
N PRO A 84 17.68 -6.11 4.00
CA PRO A 84 18.03 -6.86 2.81
C PRO A 84 16.93 -7.83 2.37
N ALA A 85 16.02 -8.18 3.25
CA ALA A 85 14.96 -9.11 2.90
C ALA A 85 14.04 -8.53 1.84
N TYR A 86 14.00 -7.20 1.68
CA TYR A 86 13.11 -6.57 0.73
C TYR A 86 13.81 -6.13 -0.55
N GLU A 87 15.10 -6.39 -0.66
CA GLU A 87 15.82 -5.96 -1.84
C GLU A 87 15.31 -6.73 -3.06
N GLY A 88 14.91 -6.06 -4.10
CA GLY A 88 14.42 -6.65 -5.33
C GLY A 88 13.05 -7.33 -5.22
N ILE A 89 12.40 -7.24 -4.06
CA ILE A 89 11.13 -7.93 -3.87
C ILE A 89 10.04 -7.31 -4.72
N SER A 90 9.08 -8.11 -5.17
CA SER A 90 7.92 -7.61 -5.88
C SER A 90 7.03 -6.82 -4.92
N SER A 91 6.66 -5.61 -5.30
CA SER A 91 5.80 -4.77 -4.48
C SER A 91 4.40 -5.37 -4.32
N VAL A 92 3.99 -6.25 -5.24
CA VAL A 92 2.73 -6.96 -5.11
C VAL A 92 2.75 -7.83 -3.84
N LYS A 93 3.90 -8.42 -3.51
CA LYS A 93 4.02 -9.22 -2.30
C LYS A 93 3.94 -8.35 -1.05
N LEU A 94 4.51 -7.14 -1.13
CA LEU A 94 4.41 -6.21 -0.03
C LEU A 94 2.96 -5.76 0.16
N LEU A 95 2.23 -5.56 -0.93
CA LEU A 95 0.83 -5.19 -0.88
C LEU A 95 0.01 -6.30 -0.23
N GLU A 96 0.33 -7.55 -0.51
CA GLU A 96 -0.36 -8.67 0.11
C GLU A 96 -0.15 -8.64 1.63
N HIS A 97 1.04 -8.27 2.06
CA HIS A 97 1.32 -8.17 3.49
C HIS A 97 0.51 -7.02 4.11
N VAL A 98 0.41 -5.90 3.40
CA VAL A 98 -0.39 -4.76 3.88
C VAL A 98 -1.87 -5.18 3.97
N ALA A 99 -2.39 -5.92 2.99
CA ALA A 99 -3.77 -6.38 3.03
C ALA A 99 -4.00 -7.25 4.26
N SER A 100 -3.03 -8.08 4.61
CA SER A 100 -3.13 -8.91 5.79
C SER A 100 -3.17 -8.07 7.06
N LEU A 101 -2.38 -7.00 7.13
CA LEU A 101 -2.40 -6.12 8.28
C LEU A 101 -3.75 -5.41 8.41
N LEU A 102 -4.35 -5.03 7.29
CA LEU A 102 -5.62 -4.35 7.32
C LEU A 102 -6.74 -5.26 7.81
N GLU A 103 -6.68 -6.52 7.48
CA GLU A 103 -7.68 -7.47 7.93
C GLU A 103 -7.67 -7.65 9.43
N LYS A 104 -6.57 -7.41 10.08
CA LYS A 104 -6.48 -7.55 11.51
C LYS A 104 -6.93 -6.31 12.24
N LYS A 105 -7.12 -5.24 11.52
CA LYS A 105 -7.54 -4.00 12.12
C LYS A 105 -9.06 -3.96 12.24
#